data_487a4219b1bde68bcd1c309579883a53
#
_entry.id   487a4219b1bde68bcd1c309579883a53
#
_cell.length_a   1.000
_cell.length_b   1.000
_cell.length_c   1.000
_cell.angle_alpha   90.00
_cell.angle_beta   90.00
_cell.angle_gamma   90.00
#
_symmetry.space_group_name_H-M   'P 1'
#
loop_
_entity.id
_entity.type
_entity.pdbx_description
1 polymer ?
#
loop_
_entity_poly.entity_id
_entity_poly.type
_entity_poly.pdbx_seq_one_letter_code
_entity_poly.pdbx_strand_id
1 'polypeptide(L)'
;METERILLRPWRDSDAESLFKYASDPDVGPRAGWPPHKSVDESLEIIHTVFQNDTNWAIELKSTGEAIGAIGYLPAPESELPAREGEPLIGYWVAKPYWNQGICTEALELMLDHIRKTTDIKSLISSHYFDNPASGKVMEKCGFKPTGETCIDEKLTGTTKPTRVMRLEIIR
;
A
#
# COMPACT_ATOMS: atom_id res chain seq x y z
N MET A 1 -13.36 -5.03 6.37
CA MET A 1 -14.01 -4.64 5.08
C MET A 1 -13.78 -5.78 4.11
N GLU A 2 -14.74 -6.11 3.24
CA GLU A 2 -14.58 -7.30 2.40
C GLU A 2 -15.34 -7.21 1.07
N THR A 3 -14.86 -7.99 0.11
CA THR A 3 -15.53 -8.32 -1.14
C THR A 3 -15.81 -9.82 -1.20
N GLU A 4 -16.16 -10.33 -2.38
CA GLU A 4 -16.26 -11.78 -2.61
C GLU A 4 -14.90 -12.48 -2.48
N ARG A 5 -13.80 -11.83 -2.94
CA ARG A 5 -12.47 -12.43 -3.04
C ARG A 5 -11.54 -12.13 -1.87
N ILE A 6 -11.61 -10.92 -1.32
CA ILE A 6 -10.66 -10.44 -0.33
C ILE A 6 -11.31 -9.90 0.93
N LEU A 7 -10.57 -9.96 2.03
CA LEU A 7 -10.88 -9.34 3.32
C LEU A 7 -9.74 -8.40 3.74
N LEU A 8 -10.06 -7.12 3.96
CA LEU A 8 -9.14 -6.19 4.63
C LEU A 8 -9.40 -6.27 6.14
N ARG A 9 -8.39 -6.71 6.88
CA ARG A 9 -8.44 -6.94 8.33
C ARG A 9 -7.15 -6.50 9.01
N PRO A 10 -7.16 -6.30 10.33
CA PRO A 10 -5.93 -6.12 11.08
C PRO A 10 -4.96 -7.28 10.87
N TRP A 11 -3.66 -6.97 10.93
CA TRP A 11 -2.61 -7.98 10.91
C TRP A 11 -2.63 -8.81 12.19
N ARG A 12 -2.18 -10.06 12.09
CA ARG A 12 -2.09 -11.04 13.18
C ARG A 12 -0.69 -11.62 13.22
N ASP A 13 -0.23 -12.04 14.38
CA ASP A 13 1.07 -12.73 14.51
C ASP A 13 1.17 -13.96 13.62
N SER A 14 0.05 -14.68 13.45
CA SER A 14 -0.03 -15.83 12.55
C SER A 14 0.18 -15.52 11.07
N ASP A 15 0.17 -14.24 10.68
CA ASP A 15 0.45 -13.82 9.30
C ASP A 15 1.95 -13.73 8.99
N ALA A 16 2.82 -13.85 10.00
CA ALA A 16 4.27 -13.70 9.82
C ALA A 16 4.84 -14.66 8.77
N GLU A 17 4.37 -15.90 8.72
CA GLU A 17 4.81 -16.88 7.72
C GLU A 17 4.38 -16.50 6.30
N SER A 18 3.11 -16.10 6.10
CA SER A 18 2.62 -15.66 4.79
C SER A 18 3.25 -14.33 4.38
N LEU A 19 3.47 -13.41 5.32
CA LEU A 19 4.17 -12.17 5.06
C LEU A 19 5.61 -12.44 4.60
N PHE A 20 6.37 -13.29 5.31
CA PHE A 20 7.71 -13.68 4.88
C PHE A 20 7.70 -14.35 3.51
N LYS A 21 6.81 -15.32 3.30
CA LYS A 21 6.66 -16.04 2.02
C LYS A 21 6.57 -15.09 0.83
N TYR A 22 5.82 -14.01 0.94
CA TYR A 22 5.57 -13.08 -0.16
C TYR A 22 6.47 -11.85 -0.16
N ALA A 23 6.83 -11.33 1.00
CA ALA A 23 7.68 -10.15 1.11
C ALA A 23 9.18 -10.45 0.97
N SER A 24 9.59 -11.71 0.98
CA SER A 24 10.96 -12.12 0.65
C SER A 24 11.24 -12.15 -0.85
N ASP A 25 10.20 -12.08 -1.70
CA ASP A 25 10.37 -12.02 -3.16
C ASP A 25 11.06 -10.71 -3.56
N PRO A 26 12.23 -10.77 -4.26
CA PRO A 26 13.01 -9.59 -4.63
C PRO A 26 12.29 -8.66 -5.62
N ASP A 27 11.22 -9.10 -6.26
CA ASP A 27 10.43 -8.27 -7.16
C ASP A 27 9.32 -7.49 -6.45
N VAL A 28 8.96 -7.84 -5.20
CA VAL A 28 7.85 -7.21 -4.47
C VAL A 28 8.31 -5.97 -3.70
N GLY A 29 9.15 -6.14 -2.70
CA GLY A 29 9.60 -5.06 -1.81
C GLY A 29 10.22 -3.88 -2.53
N PRO A 30 11.22 -4.08 -3.41
CA PRO A 30 11.88 -2.97 -4.12
C PRO A 30 10.96 -2.13 -5.01
N ARG A 31 9.84 -2.67 -5.48
CA ARG A 31 8.80 -1.92 -6.22
C ARG A 31 7.90 -1.08 -5.32
N ALA A 32 7.86 -1.40 -4.04
CA ALA A 32 7.11 -0.69 -3.01
C ALA A 32 8.01 0.14 -2.08
N GLY A 33 9.34 0.06 -2.27
CA GLY A 33 10.33 0.90 -1.60
C GLY A 33 10.94 0.33 -0.31
N TRP A 34 10.87 -0.97 -0.11
CA TRP A 34 11.48 -1.65 1.02
C TRP A 34 12.25 -2.90 0.56
N PRO A 35 13.29 -3.32 1.32
CA PRO A 35 14.10 -4.49 0.99
C PRO A 35 13.31 -5.78 1.24
N PRO A 36 13.62 -6.88 0.50
CA PRO A 36 13.01 -8.17 0.78
C PRO A 36 13.23 -8.60 2.24
N HIS A 37 12.20 -9.16 2.85
CA HIS A 37 12.28 -9.71 4.20
C HIS A 37 13.24 -10.91 4.25
N LYS A 38 13.96 -11.06 5.36
CA LYS A 38 15.05 -12.05 5.49
C LYS A 38 14.64 -13.27 6.33
N SER A 39 13.60 -13.13 7.16
CA SER A 39 13.10 -14.20 8.04
C SER A 39 11.65 -13.99 8.43
N VAL A 40 11.04 -15.03 8.99
CA VAL A 40 9.72 -14.98 9.63
C VAL A 40 9.75 -14.05 10.84
N ASP A 41 10.84 -14.08 11.63
CA ASP A 41 10.99 -13.22 12.82
C ASP A 41 11.02 -11.74 12.43
N GLU A 42 11.74 -11.37 11.36
CA GLU A 42 11.72 -10.01 10.82
C GLU A 42 10.31 -9.61 10.36
N SER A 43 9.59 -10.51 9.70
CA SER A 43 8.21 -10.27 9.28
C SER A 43 7.29 -10.07 10.48
N LEU A 44 7.47 -10.82 11.56
CA LEU A 44 6.72 -10.65 12.80
C LEU A 44 7.02 -9.28 13.45
N GLU A 45 8.29 -8.89 13.48
CA GLU A 45 8.68 -7.57 13.98
C GLU A 45 8.04 -6.43 13.17
N ILE A 46 7.99 -6.57 11.84
CA ILE A 46 7.33 -5.59 10.97
C ILE A 46 5.82 -5.55 11.22
N ILE A 47 5.17 -6.68 11.46
CA ILE A 47 3.75 -6.68 11.89
C ILE A 47 3.59 -5.83 13.14
N HIS A 48 4.45 -6.00 14.16
CA HIS A 48 4.33 -5.30 15.44
C HIS A 48 4.72 -3.81 15.38
N THR A 49 5.61 -3.42 14.48
CA THR A 49 6.17 -2.05 14.45
C THR A 49 5.59 -1.18 13.35
N VAL A 50 5.32 -1.76 12.17
CA VAL A 50 4.88 -1.02 10.99
C VAL A 50 3.38 -1.16 10.74
N PHE A 51 2.85 -2.37 10.93
CA PHE A 51 1.46 -2.68 10.55
C PHE A 51 0.47 -2.63 11.71
N GLN A 52 0.92 -2.52 12.95
CA GLN A 52 0.06 -2.49 14.13
C GLN A 52 -0.52 -1.09 14.37
N ASN A 53 -1.41 -0.67 13.49
CA ASN A 53 -2.16 0.58 13.61
C ASN A 53 -3.54 0.42 12.95
N ASP A 54 -4.48 1.31 13.26
CA ASP A 54 -5.87 1.23 12.83
C ASP A 54 -6.09 1.61 11.35
N THR A 55 -5.04 2.05 10.66
CA THR A 55 -5.11 2.54 9.27
C THR A 55 -4.33 1.68 8.30
N ASN A 56 -3.86 0.51 8.74
CA ASN A 56 -3.12 -0.46 7.93
C ASN A 56 -3.77 -1.85 8.04
N TRP A 57 -4.06 -2.45 6.90
CA TRP A 57 -4.75 -3.74 6.83
C TRP A 57 -3.95 -4.75 6.02
N ALA A 58 -3.99 -6.00 6.48
CA ALA A 58 -3.64 -7.16 5.66
C ALA A 58 -4.72 -7.35 4.59
N ILE A 59 -4.28 -7.65 3.38
CA ILE A 59 -5.16 -8.13 2.29
C ILE A 59 -5.18 -9.66 2.38
N GLU A 60 -6.22 -10.21 2.99
CA GLU A 60 -6.42 -11.65 3.06
C GLU A 60 -7.16 -12.14 1.81
N LEU A 61 -6.64 -13.18 1.17
CA LEU A 61 -7.34 -13.89 0.10
C LEU A 61 -8.28 -14.93 0.72
N LYS A 62 -9.60 -14.74 0.58
CA LYS A 62 -10.61 -15.59 1.22
C LYS A 62 -10.53 -17.06 0.86
N SER A 63 -10.09 -17.39 -0.35
CA SER A 63 -9.96 -18.80 -0.81
C SER A 63 -8.86 -19.57 -0.11
N THR A 64 -7.85 -18.89 0.46
CA THR A 64 -6.71 -19.53 1.14
C THR A 64 -6.60 -19.15 2.61
N GLY A 65 -7.18 -18.02 3.03
CA GLY A 65 -7.00 -17.44 4.36
C GLY A 65 -5.63 -16.78 4.57
N GLU A 66 -4.78 -16.72 3.54
CA GLU A 66 -3.44 -16.12 3.63
C GLU A 66 -3.50 -14.60 3.46
N ALA A 67 -2.66 -13.86 4.22
CA ALA A 67 -2.36 -12.47 3.98
C ALA A 67 -1.42 -12.37 2.76
N ILE A 68 -1.93 -11.84 1.64
CA ILE A 68 -1.22 -11.77 0.35
C ILE A 68 -0.71 -10.37 0.02
N GLY A 69 -0.89 -9.41 0.90
CA GLY A 69 -0.49 -8.03 0.69
C GLY A 69 -0.87 -7.13 1.85
N ALA A 70 -0.55 -5.86 1.71
CA ALA A 70 -0.91 -4.80 2.64
C ALA A 70 -1.50 -3.61 1.90
N ILE A 71 -2.39 -2.89 2.58
CA ILE A 71 -2.90 -1.59 2.15
C ILE A 71 -3.15 -0.71 3.38
N GLY A 72 -2.86 0.57 3.28
CA GLY A 72 -3.12 1.49 4.37
C GLY A 72 -2.89 2.95 4.00
N TYR A 73 -3.14 3.82 4.97
CA TYR A 73 -2.81 5.24 4.88
C TYR A 73 -2.18 5.71 6.20
N LEU A 74 -1.24 6.64 6.09
CA LEU A 74 -0.48 7.22 7.20
C LEU A 74 -0.44 8.74 7.02
N PRO A 75 -0.20 9.53 8.09
CA PRO A 75 0.17 10.93 7.92
C PRO A 75 1.32 11.05 6.93
N ALA A 76 1.18 11.90 5.91
CA ALA A 76 2.24 12.08 4.93
C ALA A 76 3.45 12.73 5.59
N PRO A 77 4.65 12.20 5.40
CA PRO A 77 5.87 12.85 5.87
C PRO A 77 6.04 14.19 5.14
N GLU A 78 6.28 15.28 5.86
CA GLU A 78 6.43 16.62 5.29
C GLU A 78 7.60 16.75 4.29
N SER A 79 8.56 15.82 4.37
CA SER A 79 9.81 15.90 3.59
C SER A 79 9.83 15.06 2.30
N GLU A 80 8.87 14.12 2.11
CA GLU A 80 8.97 13.15 1.01
C GLU A 80 8.01 13.40 -0.15
N LEU A 81 6.83 13.91 0.13
CA LEU A 81 5.82 14.23 -0.88
C LEU A 81 5.25 15.63 -0.66
N PRO A 82 4.80 16.33 -1.72
CA PRO A 82 4.15 17.62 -1.62
C PRO A 82 2.70 17.48 -1.12
N ALA A 83 2.55 16.91 0.08
CA ALA A 83 1.27 16.74 0.72
C ALA A 83 0.72 18.06 1.24
N ARG A 84 -0.60 18.21 1.17
CA ARG A 84 -1.30 19.31 1.82
C ARG A 84 -1.46 19.01 3.31
N GLU A 85 -1.75 20.03 4.11
CA GLU A 85 -2.03 19.84 5.54
C GLU A 85 -3.17 18.83 5.75
N GLY A 86 -2.92 17.81 6.55
CA GLY A 86 -3.89 16.76 6.85
C GLY A 86 -4.18 15.79 5.69
N GLU A 87 -3.39 15.79 4.62
CA GLU A 87 -3.50 14.87 3.49
C GLU A 87 -2.69 13.60 3.75
N PRO A 88 -3.34 12.43 3.99
CA PRO A 88 -2.60 11.21 4.24
C PRO A 88 -1.95 10.64 2.99
N LEU A 89 -0.82 9.96 3.20
CA LEU A 89 -0.16 9.12 2.20
C LEU A 89 -0.79 7.74 2.20
N ILE A 90 -1.18 7.23 1.05
CA ILE A 90 -1.56 5.83 0.88
C ILE A 90 -0.39 4.98 0.37
N GLY A 91 -0.37 3.72 0.83
CA GLY A 91 0.55 2.71 0.32
C GLY A 91 -0.14 1.35 0.20
N TYR A 92 0.31 0.55 -0.74
CA TYR A 92 -0.15 -0.82 -0.94
C TYR A 92 0.87 -1.68 -1.66
N TRP A 93 0.79 -2.97 -1.44
CA TRP A 93 1.47 -3.98 -2.24
C TRP A 93 0.66 -5.29 -2.23
N VAL A 94 0.85 -6.10 -3.25
CA VAL A 94 0.28 -7.45 -3.36
C VAL A 94 1.37 -8.41 -3.84
N ALA A 95 1.34 -9.61 -3.34
CA ALA A 95 2.27 -10.68 -3.68
C ALA A 95 2.27 -11.00 -5.18
N LYS A 96 3.45 -11.28 -5.72
CA LYS A 96 3.70 -11.47 -7.16
C LYS A 96 2.77 -12.50 -7.83
N PRO A 97 2.42 -13.66 -7.21
CA PRO A 97 1.50 -14.62 -7.83
C PRO A 97 0.10 -14.05 -8.11
N TYR A 98 -0.27 -12.94 -7.48
CA TYR A 98 -1.59 -12.32 -7.59
C TYR A 98 -1.59 -11.02 -8.41
N TRP A 99 -0.48 -10.69 -9.06
CA TRP A 99 -0.40 -9.54 -9.96
C TRP A 99 -1.30 -9.70 -11.18
N ASN A 100 -1.73 -8.58 -11.75
CA ASN A 100 -2.61 -8.51 -12.93
C ASN A 100 -3.98 -9.17 -12.78
N GLN A 101 -4.42 -9.45 -11.55
CA GLN A 101 -5.73 -10.03 -11.24
C GLN A 101 -6.72 -9.01 -10.66
N GLY A 102 -6.36 -7.73 -10.60
CA GLY A 102 -7.22 -6.66 -10.09
C GLY A 102 -7.29 -6.55 -8.56
N ILE A 103 -6.58 -7.40 -7.81
CA ILE A 103 -6.62 -7.45 -6.34
C ILE A 103 -6.25 -6.11 -5.70
N CYS A 104 -5.17 -5.46 -6.17
CA CYS A 104 -4.77 -4.13 -5.66
C CYS A 104 -5.87 -3.07 -5.88
N THR A 105 -6.50 -3.07 -7.05
CA THR A 105 -7.58 -2.13 -7.37
C THR A 105 -8.77 -2.35 -6.44
N GLU A 106 -9.19 -3.60 -6.27
CA GLU A 106 -10.29 -4.01 -5.40
C GLU A 106 -10.02 -3.64 -3.92
N ALA A 107 -8.80 -3.85 -3.44
CA ALA A 107 -8.39 -3.47 -2.09
C ALA A 107 -8.41 -1.95 -1.90
N LEU A 108 -7.92 -1.20 -2.90
CA LEU A 108 -7.92 0.26 -2.86
C LEU A 108 -9.34 0.82 -2.87
N GLU A 109 -10.23 0.31 -3.71
CA GLU A 109 -11.65 0.70 -3.74
C GLU A 109 -12.33 0.47 -2.39
N LEU A 110 -12.10 -0.69 -1.75
CA LEU A 110 -12.61 -0.99 -0.41
C LEU A 110 -12.12 0.01 0.64
N MET A 111 -10.83 0.31 0.64
CA MET A 111 -10.26 1.29 1.57
C MET A 111 -10.84 2.69 1.32
N LEU A 112 -10.98 3.11 0.07
CA LEU A 112 -11.55 4.40 -0.28
C LEU A 112 -13.02 4.52 0.15
N ASP A 113 -13.79 3.47 0.02
CA ASP A 113 -15.17 3.43 0.50
C ASP A 113 -15.26 3.53 2.02
N HIS A 114 -14.34 2.89 2.73
CA HIS A 114 -14.22 3.03 4.18
C HIS A 114 -13.89 4.48 4.56
N ILE A 115 -12.86 5.08 3.95
CA ILE A 115 -12.46 6.46 4.20
C ILE A 115 -13.64 7.42 3.98
N ARG A 116 -14.36 7.30 2.87
CA ARG A 116 -15.53 8.14 2.56
C ARG A 116 -16.63 8.07 3.63
N LYS A 117 -16.81 6.89 4.23
CA LYS A 117 -17.90 6.62 5.20
C LYS A 117 -17.53 6.96 6.64
N THR A 118 -16.24 6.89 7.00
CA THR A 118 -15.83 6.88 8.40
C THR A 118 -14.88 8.00 8.81
N THR A 119 -14.37 8.79 7.85
CA THR A 119 -13.38 9.83 8.14
C THR A 119 -13.78 11.16 7.51
N ASP A 120 -13.12 12.25 7.94
CA ASP A 120 -13.24 13.59 7.34
C ASP A 120 -12.12 13.94 6.36
N ILE A 121 -11.33 12.96 5.93
CA ILE A 121 -10.25 13.14 4.96
C ILE A 121 -10.84 13.74 3.67
N LYS A 122 -10.18 14.78 3.15
CA LYS A 122 -10.61 15.52 1.95
C LYS A 122 -9.86 15.13 0.71
N SER A 123 -8.60 14.73 0.88
CA SER A 123 -7.74 14.27 -0.22
C SER A 123 -6.75 13.24 0.28
N LEU A 124 -6.22 12.47 -0.65
CA LEU A 124 -5.18 11.46 -0.43
C LEU A 124 -4.06 11.68 -1.44
N ILE A 125 -2.82 11.50 -0.98
CA ILE A 125 -1.64 11.57 -1.82
C ILE A 125 -0.98 10.19 -1.90
N SER A 126 -0.33 9.91 -3.01
CA SER A 126 0.52 8.73 -3.20
C SER A 126 1.56 9.01 -4.26
N SER A 127 2.48 8.08 -4.44
CA SER A 127 3.41 8.13 -5.57
C SER A 127 3.69 6.73 -6.09
N HIS A 128 4.20 6.66 -7.32
CA HIS A 128 4.73 5.42 -7.88
C HIS A 128 6.03 5.69 -8.62
N TYR A 129 6.93 4.72 -8.62
CA TYR A 129 8.16 4.81 -9.39
C TYR A 129 7.88 4.90 -10.90
N PHE A 130 8.74 5.60 -11.64
CA PHE A 130 8.65 5.66 -13.10
C PHE A 130 8.78 4.27 -13.73
N ASP A 131 9.54 3.38 -13.11
CA ASP A 131 9.72 1.97 -13.55
C ASP A 131 8.63 1.01 -13.03
N ASN A 132 7.62 1.54 -12.29
CA ASN A 132 6.46 0.78 -11.82
C ASN A 132 5.13 1.42 -12.29
N PRO A 133 4.85 1.46 -13.60
CA PRO A 133 3.60 2.05 -14.12
C PRO A 133 2.36 1.25 -13.73
N ALA A 134 2.50 -0.01 -13.31
CA ALA A 134 1.39 -0.83 -12.85
C ALA A 134 0.74 -0.25 -11.59
N SER A 135 1.54 0.26 -10.63
CA SER A 135 1.03 0.95 -9.44
C SER A 135 0.26 2.22 -9.82
N GLY A 136 0.79 3.03 -10.76
CA GLY A 136 0.08 4.20 -11.28
C GLY A 136 -1.28 3.85 -11.89
N LYS A 137 -1.36 2.77 -12.68
CA LYS A 137 -2.63 2.31 -13.27
C LYS A 137 -3.66 1.86 -12.24
N VAL A 138 -3.24 1.28 -11.10
CA VAL A 138 -4.14 0.96 -9.99
C VAL A 138 -4.75 2.25 -9.42
N MET A 139 -3.91 3.25 -9.15
CA MET A 139 -4.37 4.56 -8.65
C MET A 139 -5.31 5.26 -9.64
N GLU A 140 -4.96 5.31 -10.92
CA GLU A 140 -5.80 5.92 -11.96
C GLU A 140 -7.19 5.29 -12.04
N LYS A 141 -7.28 3.95 -11.96
CA LYS A 141 -8.56 3.22 -11.95
C LYS A 141 -9.44 3.60 -10.76
N CYS A 142 -8.82 3.93 -9.62
CA CYS A 142 -9.51 4.38 -8.40
C CYS A 142 -9.72 5.90 -8.35
N GLY A 143 -9.44 6.62 -9.44
CA GLY A 143 -9.73 8.05 -9.59
C GLY A 143 -8.60 9.00 -9.19
N PHE A 144 -7.43 8.49 -8.83
CA PHE A 144 -6.26 9.34 -8.62
C PHE A 144 -5.81 9.97 -9.94
N LYS A 145 -5.32 11.19 -9.84
CA LYS A 145 -4.80 11.95 -10.99
C LYS A 145 -3.35 12.35 -10.73
N PRO A 146 -2.49 12.36 -11.77
CA PRO A 146 -1.14 12.89 -11.63
C PRO A 146 -1.21 14.39 -11.31
N THR A 147 -0.39 14.83 -10.35
CA THR A 147 -0.29 16.26 -9.99
C THR A 147 0.59 17.06 -10.94
N GLY A 148 1.39 16.38 -11.75
CA GLY A 148 2.46 16.97 -12.55
C GLY A 148 3.79 17.09 -11.79
N GLU A 149 3.80 16.81 -10.49
CA GLU A 149 4.99 16.85 -9.65
C GLU A 149 5.72 15.52 -9.67
N THR A 150 7.02 15.58 -9.45
CA THR A 150 7.90 14.41 -9.28
C THR A 150 8.72 14.59 -8.02
N CYS A 151 8.94 13.52 -7.29
CA CYS A 151 9.80 13.49 -6.11
C CYS A 151 10.91 12.47 -6.28
N ILE A 152 11.96 12.63 -5.51
CA ILE A 152 13.01 11.62 -5.39
C ILE A 152 12.78 10.89 -4.08
N ASP A 153 12.70 9.60 -4.18
CA ASP A 153 12.53 8.74 -3.03
C ASP A 153 13.87 8.16 -2.60
N GLU A 154 14.32 8.53 -1.40
CA GLU A 154 15.52 7.99 -0.75
C GLU A 154 15.10 6.83 0.16
N LYS A 155 14.88 5.67 -0.42
CA LYS A 155 14.29 4.58 0.32
C LYS A 155 15.28 3.72 1.11
N LEU A 156 14.68 2.91 1.97
CA LEU A 156 15.30 1.85 2.78
C LEU A 156 16.17 0.87 1.96
N THR A 157 16.03 0.87 0.65
CA THR A 157 16.87 0.11 -0.29
C THR A 157 18.25 0.75 -0.56
N GLY A 158 18.49 1.98 -0.08
CA GLY A 158 19.73 2.74 -0.36
C GLY A 158 19.83 3.26 -1.80
N THR A 159 18.74 3.21 -2.58
CA THR A 159 18.70 3.74 -3.94
C THR A 159 17.73 4.91 -4.03
N THR A 160 18.14 5.97 -4.72
CA THR A 160 17.26 7.07 -5.06
C THR A 160 16.51 6.78 -6.35
N LYS A 161 15.19 6.88 -6.32
CA LYS A 161 14.35 6.66 -7.51
C LYS A 161 13.38 7.81 -7.72
N PRO A 162 13.19 8.27 -8.97
CA PRO A 162 12.17 9.27 -9.27
C PRO A 162 10.77 8.64 -9.20
N THR A 163 9.84 9.39 -8.62
CA THR A 163 8.43 9.02 -8.48
C THR A 163 7.52 10.04 -9.12
N ARG A 164 6.37 9.61 -9.60
CA ARG A 164 5.26 10.49 -10.00
C ARG A 164 4.29 10.60 -8.85
N VAL A 165 3.93 11.83 -8.51
CA VAL A 165 2.97 12.12 -7.45
C VAL A 165 1.55 12.04 -8.00
N MET A 166 0.69 11.35 -7.26
CA MET A 166 -0.71 11.10 -7.58
C MET A 166 -1.60 11.61 -6.45
N ARG A 167 -2.73 12.23 -6.77
CA ARG A 167 -3.69 12.75 -5.77
C ARG A 167 -5.11 12.36 -6.09
N LEU A 168 -5.89 12.07 -5.06
CA LEU A 168 -7.33 11.85 -5.14
C LEU A 168 -8.05 12.86 -4.24
N GLU A 169 -9.00 13.60 -4.80
CA GLU A 169 -9.96 14.38 -4.02
C GLU A 169 -11.12 13.48 -3.59
N ILE A 170 -11.43 13.46 -2.29
CA ILE A 170 -12.54 12.68 -1.74
C ILE A 170 -13.82 13.52 -1.86
N ILE A 171 -14.66 13.13 -2.81
CA ILE A 171 -16.00 13.70 -3.00
C ILE A 171 -16.99 12.83 -2.20
N ARG A 172 -17.84 13.48 -1.41
CA ARG A 172 -18.93 12.85 -0.64
C ARG A 172 -20.26 13.02 -1.32
#